data_2dd5afe72cdcf9e73bbefee9ec9415fe
#
_entry.id   2dd5afe72cdcf9e73bbefee9ec9415fe
#
_cell.length_a   1.000
_cell.length_b   1.000
_cell.length_c   1.000
_cell.angle_alpha   90.00
_cell.angle_beta   90.00
_cell.angle_gamma   90.00
#
_symmetry.space_group_name_H-M   'P 1'
#
loop_
_entity.id
_entity.type
_entity.pdbx_description
1 polymer ?
#
loop_
_entity_poly.entity_id
_entity_poly.type
_entity_poly.pdbx_seq_one_letter_code
_entity_poly.pdbx_strand_id
1 'polypeptide(L)'
;MKILKNEYIRQSFITGLVVFALYLGITHTFHPFIVSGNSMQPTYHSGQIVTTITTYTQSDIKTGSVVIFKNNGKKLIKRVVGVPGDTLVIIDGTLYINGEKDDSEFAAIDVAGTLSNELTLKNNEYFVMGDNREADNSRDSRTFGAVSYEQIIGIVDKTIGER
;
A
#
# COMPACT_ATOMS: atom_id res chain seq x y z
N MET A 1 39.59 36.49 19.54
CA MET A 1 38.11 36.69 19.61
C MET A 1 37.40 36.56 18.23
N LYS A 2 37.91 37.14 17.12
CA LYS A 2 37.29 36.98 15.76
C LYS A 2 37.31 35.55 15.20
N ILE A 3 38.38 34.78 15.48
CA ILE A 3 38.53 33.41 14.95
C ILE A 3 37.49 32.48 15.57
N LEU A 4 37.28 32.51 16.88
CA LEU A 4 36.28 31.71 17.56
C LEU A 4 34.85 31.99 17.06
N LYS A 5 34.52 33.26 16.78
CA LYS A 5 33.22 33.65 16.26
C LYS A 5 32.94 33.06 14.87
N ASN A 6 33.95 32.97 14.00
CA ASN A 6 33.84 32.35 12.69
C ASN A 6 33.63 30.82 12.77
N GLU A 7 34.28 30.17 13.71
CA GLU A 7 34.10 28.73 13.94
C GLU A 7 32.66 28.39 14.40
N TYR A 8 32.11 29.16 15.37
CA TYR A 8 30.73 28.99 15.82
C TYR A 8 29.72 29.23 14.71
N ILE A 9 29.91 30.26 13.88
CA ILE A 9 29.03 30.54 12.74
C ILE A 9 29.08 29.40 11.74
N ARG A 10 30.27 28.88 11.41
CA ARG A 10 30.46 27.76 10.50
C ARG A 10 29.78 26.48 11.01
N GLN A 11 29.97 26.15 12.30
CA GLN A 11 29.33 24.99 12.93
C GLN A 11 27.81 25.11 12.95
N SER A 12 27.27 26.28 13.31
CA SER A 12 25.81 26.50 13.29
C SER A 12 25.22 26.35 11.89
N PHE A 13 25.94 26.83 10.87
CA PHE A 13 25.52 26.68 9.47
C PHE A 13 25.51 25.22 9.02
N ILE A 14 26.57 24.47 9.35
CA ILE A 14 26.66 23.04 9.02
C ILE A 14 25.56 22.25 9.74
N THR A 15 25.33 22.51 11.03
CA THR A 15 24.26 21.86 11.80
C THR A 15 22.89 22.17 11.18
N GLY A 16 22.62 23.42 10.82
CA GLY A 16 21.38 23.82 10.15
C GLY A 16 21.19 23.09 8.82
N LEU A 17 22.25 22.95 8.02
CA LEU A 17 22.20 22.22 6.73
C LEU A 17 21.91 20.74 6.93
N VAL A 18 22.53 20.10 7.92
CA VAL A 18 22.30 18.68 8.24
C VAL A 18 20.87 18.46 8.71
N VAL A 19 20.36 19.29 9.62
CA VAL A 19 18.97 19.20 10.10
C VAL A 19 17.98 19.41 8.95
N PHE A 20 18.24 20.37 8.08
CA PHE A 20 17.41 20.62 6.90
C PHE A 20 17.43 19.45 5.92
N ALA A 21 18.60 18.84 5.67
CA ALA A 21 18.72 17.67 4.80
C ALA A 21 17.98 16.45 5.39
N LEU A 22 18.08 16.24 6.70
CA LEU A 22 17.32 15.17 7.40
C LEU A 22 15.80 15.43 7.32
N TYR A 23 15.37 16.68 7.53
CA TYR A 23 13.97 17.07 7.39
C TYR A 23 13.44 16.79 5.98
N LEU A 24 14.19 17.19 4.94
CA LEU A 24 13.83 16.89 3.55
C LEU A 24 13.76 15.37 3.30
N GLY A 25 14.72 14.58 3.80
CA GLY A 25 14.73 13.13 3.67
C GLY A 25 13.48 12.50 4.26
N ILE A 26 13.09 12.89 5.47
CA ILE A 26 11.90 12.37 6.14
C ILE A 26 10.62 12.76 5.40
N THR A 27 10.49 14.03 4.98
CA THR A 27 9.28 14.51 4.30
C THR A 27 9.11 13.95 2.89
N HIS A 28 10.19 13.52 2.25
CA HIS A 28 10.12 12.87 0.94
C HIS A 28 9.77 11.37 1.00
N THR A 29 10.00 10.72 2.13
CA THR A 29 9.84 9.27 2.26
C THR A 29 8.49 8.89 2.88
N PHE A 30 8.02 9.66 3.86
CA PHE A 30 6.81 9.32 4.63
C PHE A 30 5.69 10.34 4.38
N HIS A 31 4.57 9.86 3.85
CA HIS A 31 3.40 10.69 3.59
C HIS A 31 2.19 10.18 4.38
N PRO A 32 1.47 11.05 5.11
CA PRO A 32 0.22 10.66 5.75
C PRO A 32 -0.88 10.46 4.69
N PHE A 33 -1.70 9.44 4.90
CA PHE A 33 -2.89 9.17 4.09
C PHE A 33 -4.07 8.92 5.02
N ILE A 34 -5.22 9.57 4.74
CA ILE A 34 -6.45 9.36 5.50
C ILE A 34 -7.27 8.29 4.80
N VAL A 35 -7.54 7.20 5.53
CA VAL A 35 -8.40 6.11 5.06
C VAL A 35 -9.82 6.61 4.92
N SER A 36 -10.46 6.33 3.79
CA SER A 36 -11.86 6.70 3.54
C SER A 36 -12.65 5.48 3.07
N GLY A 37 -13.81 5.28 3.68
CA GLY A 37 -14.69 4.14 3.41
C GLY A 37 -14.36 2.91 4.28
N ASN A 38 -15.12 1.83 4.06
CA ASN A 38 -15.12 0.64 4.91
C ASN A 38 -14.44 -0.58 4.26
N SER A 39 -13.89 -0.42 3.07
CA SER A 39 -13.36 -1.54 2.26
C SER A 39 -12.14 -2.24 2.85
N MET A 40 -11.50 -1.64 3.86
CA MET A 40 -10.33 -2.22 4.55
C MET A 40 -10.65 -2.65 5.98
N GLN A 41 -11.92 -2.67 6.36
CA GLN A 41 -12.33 -3.26 7.65
C GLN A 41 -12.14 -4.78 7.65
N PRO A 42 -11.78 -5.37 8.79
CA PRO A 42 -11.60 -4.74 10.10
C PRO A 42 -10.23 -4.07 10.31
N THR A 43 -9.27 -4.24 9.39
CA THR A 43 -7.88 -3.78 9.57
C THR A 43 -7.77 -2.26 9.67
N TYR A 44 -8.48 -1.53 8.81
CA TYR A 44 -8.49 -0.07 8.81
C TYR A 44 -9.90 0.49 8.79
N HIS A 45 -10.14 1.51 9.61
CA HIS A 45 -11.42 2.21 9.68
C HIS A 45 -11.35 3.57 8.99
N SER A 46 -12.52 4.03 8.53
CA SER A 46 -12.63 5.37 7.92
C SER A 46 -12.22 6.45 8.91
N GLY A 47 -11.40 7.40 8.46
CA GLY A 47 -10.84 8.47 9.29
C GLY A 47 -9.49 8.16 9.92
N GLN A 48 -9.03 6.91 9.93
CA GLN A 48 -7.68 6.57 10.39
C GLN A 48 -6.61 7.19 9.48
N ILE A 49 -5.49 7.61 10.10
CA ILE A 49 -4.33 8.14 9.40
C ILE A 49 -3.26 7.04 9.37
N VAL A 50 -2.82 6.70 8.18
CA VAL A 50 -1.71 5.77 7.95
C VAL A 50 -0.52 6.51 7.36
N THR A 51 0.69 6.08 7.67
CA THR A 51 1.92 6.54 7.01
C THR A 51 2.23 5.65 5.81
N THR A 52 2.66 6.28 4.73
CA THR A 52 3.03 5.58 3.50
C THR A 52 4.48 5.84 3.15
N ILE A 53 5.19 4.79 2.75
CA ILE A 53 6.52 4.85 2.15
C ILE A 53 6.33 5.04 0.65
N THR A 54 6.93 6.09 0.09
CA THR A 54 6.85 6.41 -1.34
C THR A 54 8.14 6.08 -2.10
N THR A 55 9.21 5.79 -1.38
CA THR A 55 10.48 5.32 -1.96
C THR A 55 10.57 3.80 -1.79
N TYR A 56 10.21 3.06 -2.82
CA TYR A 56 10.17 1.59 -2.84
C TYR A 56 10.45 1.06 -4.25
N THR A 57 10.79 -0.20 -4.34
CA THR A 57 10.97 -0.97 -5.58
C THR A 57 9.86 -2.02 -5.73
N GLN A 58 9.78 -2.67 -6.89
CA GLN A 58 8.81 -3.77 -7.07
C GLN A 58 8.99 -4.90 -6.06
N SER A 59 10.23 -5.19 -5.67
CA SER A 59 10.55 -6.25 -4.70
C SER A 59 10.08 -5.96 -3.27
N ASP A 60 9.75 -4.70 -2.96
CA ASP A 60 9.23 -4.31 -1.65
C ASP A 60 7.72 -4.57 -1.54
N ILE A 61 7.02 -4.72 -2.69
CA ILE A 61 5.60 -5.02 -2.72
C ILE A 61 5.41 -6.54 -2.73
N LYS A 62 4.92 -7.07 -1.62
CA LYS A 62 4.71 -8.51 -1.38
C LYS A 62 3.23 -8.80 -1.15
N THR A 63 2.85 -10.07 -1.29
CA THR A 63 1.55 -10.55 -0.82
C THR A 63 1.37 -10.16 0.66
N GLY A 64 0.21 -9.60 1.00
CA GLY A 64 -0.08 -9.03 2.31
C GLY A 64 0.23 -7.54 2.46
N SER A 65 1.08 -6.94 1.60
CA SER A 65 1.35 -5.50 1.63
C SER A 65 0.08 -4.70 1.40
N VAL A 66 -0.14 -3.65 2.19
CA VAL A 66 -1.23 -2.69 1.96
C VAL A 66 -0.67 -1.53 1.15
N VAL A 67 -1.30 -1.25 0.02
CA VAL A 67 -0.81 -0.24 -0.94
C VAL A 67 -1.85 0.83 -1.19
N ILE A 68 -1.37 2.04 -1.49
CA ILE A 68 -2.17 3.12 -2.02
C ILE A 68 -1.84 3.25 -3.50
N PHE A 69 -2.86 3.29 -4.32
CA PHE A 69 -2.71 3.39 -5.78
C PHE A 69 -3.76 4.30 -6.40
N LYS A 70 -3.49 4.74 -7.63
CA LYS A 70 -4.42 5.55 -8.41
C LYS A 70 -5.21 4.67 -9.37
N ASN A 71 -6.55 4.78 -9.32
CA ASN A 71 -7.44 4.17 -10.29
C ASN A 71 -8.51 5.20 -10.72
N ASN A 72 -8.58 5.49 -12.02
CA ASN A 72 -9.49 6.48 -12.60
C ASN A 72 -9.50 7.82 -11.83
N GLY A 73 -8.31 8.35 -11.52
CA GLY A 73 -8.11 9.63 -10.82
C GLY A 73 -8.37 9.60 -9.32
N LYS A 74 -8.85 8.49 -8.75
CA LYS A 74 -9.06 8.32 -7.30
C LYS A 74 -7.91 7.57 -6.67
N LYS A 75 -7.53 7.97 -5.46
CA LYS A 75 -6.60 7.21 -4.61
C LYS A 75 -7.39 6.16 -3.83
N LEU A 76 -6.98 4.91 -3.93
CA LEU A 76 -7.57 3.78 -3.23
C LEU A 76 -6.53 3.11 -2.35
N ILE A 77 -6.97 2.54 -1.23
CA ILE A 77 -6.16 1.71 -0.33
C ILE A 77 -6.67 0.28 -0.40
N LYS A 78 -5.78 -0.70 -0.66
CA LYS A 78 -6.11 -2.12 -0.76
C LYS A 78 -4.92 -2.98 -0.34
N ARG A 79 -5.20 -4.26 -0.06
CA ARG A 79 -4.18 -5.27 0.21
C ARG A 79 -3.79 -6.00 -1.06
N VAL A 80 -2.50 -6.20 -1.26
CA VAL A 80 -1.95 -7.05 -2.31
C VAL A 80 -2.22 -8.51 -1.94
N VAL A 81 -2.93 -9.24 -2.79
CA VAL A 81 -3.20 -10.67 -2.63
C VAL A 81 -2.47 -11.51 -3.66
N GLY A 82 -2.01 -10.90 -4.75
CA GLY A 82 -1.17 -11.55 -5.76
C GLY A 82 -0.11 -10.59 -6.29
N VAL A 83 1.08 -11.12 -6.53
CA VAL A 83 2.25 -10.41 -7.07
C VAL A 83 2.57 -10.90 -8.49
N PRO A 84 3.46 -10.21 -9.24
CA PRO A 84 3.84 -10.63 -10.59
C PRO A 84 4.22 -12.11 -10.68
N GLY A 85 3.61 -12.82 -11.64
CA GLY A 85 3.81 -14.26 -11.87
C GLY A 85 2.84 -15.16 -11.12
N ASP A 86 2.11 -14.68 -10.14
CA ASP A 86 1.10 -15.47 -9.44
C ASP A 86 -0.10 -15.78 -10.35
N THR A 87 -0.66 -16.96 -10.16
CA THR A 87 -1.91 -17.39 -10.76
C THR A 87 -3.00 -17.46 -9.70
N LEU A 88 -4.10 -16.75 -9.93
CA LEU A 88 -5.18 -16.59 -8.96
C LEU A 88 -6.51 -17.09 -9.52
N VAL A 89 -7.31 -17.68 -8.67
CA VAL A 89 -8.71 -18.07 -8.99
C VAL A 89 -9.54 -18.06 -7.70
N ILE A 90 -10.84 -17.78 -7.82
CA ILE A 90 -11.79 -17.94 -6.71
C ILE A 90 -12.75 -19.08 -7.04
N ILE A 91 -12.75 -20.11 -6.19
CA ILE A 91 -13.61 -21.29 -6.31
C ILE A 91 -14.43 -21.38 -5.01
N ASP A 92 -15.74 -21.42 -5.15
CA ASP A 92 -16.68 -21.55 -4.02
C ASP A 92 -16.38 -20.56 -2.87
N GLY A 93 -16.13 -19.29 -3.23
CA GLY A 93 -15.84 -18.23 -2.26
C GLY A 93 -14.44 -18.26 -1.64
N THR A 94 -13.57 -19.16 -2.07
CA THR A 94 -12.20 -19.31 -1.58
C THR A 94 -11.20 -18.86 -2.64
N LEU A 95 -10.27 -18.00 -2.24
CA LEU A 95 -9.15 -17.57 -3.09
C LEU A 95 -8.07 -18.66 -3.09
N TYR A 96 -7.60 -19.02 -4.28
CA TYR A 96 -6.44 -19.86 -4.50
C TYR A 96 -5.35 -19.05 -5.19
N ILE A 97 -4.12 -19.18 -4.72
CA ILE A 97 -2.93 -18.54 -5.26
C ILE A 97 -1.92 -19.64 -5.59
N ASN A 98 -1.55 -19.76 -6.87
CA ASN A 98 -0.65 -20.81 -7.37
C ASN A 98 -1.15 -22.23 -7.03
N GLY A 99 -2.47 -22.42 -6.98
CA GLY A 99 -3.12 -23.68 -6.63
C GLY A 99 -3.23 -23.96 -5.12
N GLU A 100 -2.67 -23.12 -4.27
CA GLU A 100 -2.79 -23.22 -2.82
C GLU A 100 -3.89 -22.31 -2.29
N LYS A 101 -4.64 -22.77 -1.30
CA LYS A 101 -5.68 -21.99 -0.63
C LYS A 101 -5.06 -20.81 0.11
N ASP A 102 -5.64 -19.63 -0.07
CA ASP A 102 -5.29 -18.46 0.76
C ASP A 102 -5.83 -18.65 2.18
N ASP A 103 -4.93 -18.78 3.14
CA ASP A 103 -5.22 -18.95 4.57
C ASP A 103 -5.41 -17.61 5.31
N SER A 104 -5.59 -16.49 4.59
CA SER A 104 -5.84 -15.19 5.21
C SER A 104 -7.12 -15.21 6.07
N GLU A 105 -7.11 -14.45 7.17
CA GLU A 105 -8.23 -14.37 8.14
C GLU A 105 -9.46 -13.64 7.57
N PHE A 106 -9.45 -13.26 6.30
CA PHE A 106 -10.55 -12.52 5.70
C PHE A 106 -11.71 -13.45 5.32
N ALA A 107 -12.93 -12.93 5.47
CA ALA A 107 -14.15 -13.65 5.20
C ALA A 107 -14.19 -14.24 3.77
N ALA A 108 -15.05 -15.24 3.58
CA ALA A 108 -15.34 -15.81 2.27
C ALA A 108 -15.73 -14.73 1.26
N ILE A 109 -15.41 -14.96 0.00
CA ILE A 109 -15.60 -14.01 -1.10
C ILE A 109 -16.92 -14.28 -1.79
N ASP A 110 -17.90 -13.41 -1.61
CA ASP A 110 -19.24 -13.58 -2.22
C ASP A 110 -19.22 -13.41 -3.73
N VAL A 111 -18.34 -12.55 -4.26
CA VAL A 111 -18.25 -12.24 -5.69
C VAL A 111 -16.83 -12.41 -6.19
N ALA A 112 -16.61 -13.40 -7.06
CA ALA A 112 -15.30 -13.67 -7.65
C ALA A 112 -14.86 -12.61 -8.68
N GLY A 113 -15.80 -12.02 -9.39
CA GLY A 113 -15.53 -10.99 -10.40
C GLY A 113 -14.57 -11.48 -11.48
N THR A 114 -13.46 -10.77 -11.69
CA THR A 114 -12.43 -11.13 -12.68
C THR A 114 -11.72 -12.45 -12.38
N LEU A 115 -11.80 -12.98 -11.14
CA LEU A 115 -11.23 -14.25 -10.72
C LEU A 115 -12.22 -15.43 -10.80
N SER A 116 -13.37 -15.27 -11.47
CA SER A 116 -14.24 -16.42 -11.80
C SER A 116 -13.58 -17.39 -12.78
N ASN A 117 -12.53 -16.95 -13.45
CA ASN A 117 -11.60 -17.78 -14.20
C ASN A 117 -10.18 -17.56 -13.68
N GLU A 118 -9.29 -18.51 -13.97
CA GLU A 118 -7.88 -18.41 -13.60
C GLU A 118 -7.22 -17.20 -14.29
N LEU A 119 -6.47 -16.41 -13.52
CA LEU A 119 -5.76 -15.23 -13.96
C LEU A 119 -4.30 -15.30 -13.56
N THR A 120 -3.39 -15.30 -14.53
CA THR A 120 -1.95 -15.18 -14.28
C THR A 120 -1.50 -13.71 -14.41
N LEU A 121 -0.87 -13.19 -13.37
CA LEU A 121 -0.39 -11.80 -13.34
C LEU A 121 0.89 -11.63 -14.16
N LYS A 122 0.96 -10.54 -14.94
CA LYS A 122 2.16 -10.18 -15.72
C LYS A 122 3.25 -9.55 -14.81
N ASN A 123 4.43 -9.34 -15.37
CA ASN A 123 5.64 -8.90 -14.64
C ASN A 123 5.51 -7.59 -13.83
N ASN A 124 4.51 -6.76 -14.06
CA ASN A 124 4.27 -5.51 -13.35
C ASN A 124 2.86 -5.40 -12.80
N GLU A 125 2.12 -6.49 -12.76
CA GLU A 125 0.72 -6.54 -12.33
C GLU A 125 0.60 -7.07 -10.91
N TYR A 126 -0.25 -6.43 -10.13
CA TYR A 126 -0.60 -6.80 -8.76
C TYR A 126 -2.11 -6.96 -8.66
N PHE A 127 -2.55 -7.99 -7.97
CA PHE A 127 -3.96 -8.16 -7.66
C PHE A 127 -4.22 -7.65 -6.25
N VAL A 128 -5.12 -6.68 -6.11
CA VAL A 128 -5.40 -6.02 -4.83
C VAL A 128 -6.85 -6.20 -4.44
N MET A 129 -7.10 -6.50 -3.16
CA MET A 129 -8.43 -6.66 -2.60
C MET A 129 -8.61 -5.83 -1.34
N GLY A 130 -9.86 -5.47 -1.05
CA GLY A 130 -10.21 -4.95 0.27
C GLY A 130 -10.16 -6.07 1.31
N ASP A 131 -9.93 -5.72 2.57
CA ASP A 131 -10.03 -6.67 3.68
C ASP A 131 -11.50 -6.98 3.99
N ASN A 132 -12.39 -6.03 3.70
CA ASN A 132 -13.83 -6.28 3.67
C ASN A 132 -14.20 -6.99 2.36
N ARG A 133 -14.30 -8.32 2.42
CA ARG A 133 -14.51 -9.21 1.27
C ARG A 133 -15.96 -9.36 0.84
N GLU A 134 -16.92 -8.92 1.68
CA GLU A 134 -18.35 -8.99 1.40
C GLU A 134 -18.73 -8.25 0.11
N ALA A 135 -19.85 -8.67 -0.48
CA ALA A 135 -20.38 -8.06 -1.69
C ALA A 135 -20.57 -6.55 -1.52
N ASP A 136 -20.22 -5.79 -2.56
CA ASP A 136 -20.37 -4.33 -2.65
C ASP A 136 -19.60 -3.47 -1.62
N ASN A 137 -18.94 -4.08 -0.64
CA ASN A 137 -18.16 -3.36 0.37
C ASN A 137 -16.77 -2.95 -0.12
N SER A 138 -16.24 -3.60 -1.14
CA SER A 138 -14.94 -3.27 -1.72
C SER A 138 -14.95 -3.26 -3.24
N ARG A 139 -14.72 -2.09 -3.81
CA ARG A 139 -14.40 -1.96 -5.22
C ARG A 139 -12.89 -2.15 -5.40
N ASP A 140 -12.47 -3.31 -5.88
CA ASP A 140 -11.07 -3.74 -5.99
C ASP A 140 -10.79 -4.49 -7.30
N SER A 141 -9.67 -5.20 -7.40
CA SER A 141 -9.25 -5.90 -8.61
C SER A 141 -10.27 -6.92 -9.12
N ARG A 142 -11.16 -7.43 -8.27
CA ARG A 142 -12.28 -8.27 -8.72
C ARG A 142 -13.20 -7.53 -9.70
N THR A 143 -13.27 -6.20 -9.59
CA THR A 143 -14.12 -5.34 -10.43
C THR A 143 -13.36 -4.70 -11.59
N PHE A 144 -12.14 -4.21 -11.37
CA PHE A 144 -11.40 -3.40 -12.36
C PHE A 144 -10.14 -4.08 -12.91
N GLY A 145 -9.82 -5.32 -12.48
CA GLY A 145 -8.64 -6.05 -12.92
C GLY A 145 -7.37 -5.73 -12.12
N ALA A 146 -6.25 -6.26 -12.59
CA ALA A 146 -4.96 -6.04 -11.95
C ALA A 146 -4.53 -4.56 -11.99
N VAL A 147 -3.73 -4.17 -11.00
CA VAL A 147 -3.13 -2.83 -10.86
C VAL A 147 -1.67 -2.92 -11.29
N SER A 148 -1.20 -1.99 -12.13
CA SER A 148 0.20 -1.96 -12.50
C SER A 148 1.06 -1.30 -11.43
N TYR A 149 2.37 -1.60 -11.43
CA TYR A 149 3.34 -0.98 -10.52
C TYR A 149 3.29 0.56 -10.56
N GLU A 150 3.14 1.14 -11.75
CA GLU A 150 3.12 2.60 -11.97
C GLU A 150 1.89 3.27 -11.36
N GLN A 151 0.82 2.52 -11.13
CA GLN A 151 -0.38 3.03 -10.46
C GLN A 151 -0.20 3.09 -8.94
N ILE A 152 0.69 2.27 -8.37
CA ILE A 152 0.97 2.25 -6.93
C ILE A 152 1.76 3.52 -6.58
N ILE A 153 1.34 4.24 -5.55
CA ILE A 153 1.93 5.52 -5.13
C ILE A 153 2.50 5.47 -3.71
N GLY A 154 2.32 4.36 -2.99
CA GLY A 154 2.89 4.17 -1.67
C GLY A 154 2.50 2.84 -1.06
N ILE A 155 3.37 2.34 -0.18
CA ILE A 155 3.14 1.16 0.67
C ILE A 155 2.81 1.67 2.07
N VAL A 156 1.77 1.16 2.68
CA VAL A 156 1.40 1.50 4.06
C VAL A 156 2.41 0.87 5.02
N ASP A 157 3.03 1.69 5.86
CA ASP A 157 4.02 1.26 6.85
C ASP A 157 3.36 1.06 8.23
N LYS A 158 2.68 2.08 8.72
CA LYS A 158 2.09 2.08 10.07
C LYS A 158 0.80 2.88 10.12
N THR A 159 -0.05 2.53 11.08
CA THR A 159 -1.18 3.36 11.51
C THR A 159 -0.72 4.37 12.56
N ILE A 160 -1.11 5.63 12.40
CA ILE A 160 -0.84 6.68 13.40
C ILE A 160 -2.02 6.68 14.38
N GLY A 161 -1.74 6.44 15.66
CA GLY A 161 -2.73 6.58 16.74
C GLY A 161 -3.34 5.29 17.26
N GLU A 162 -2.87 4.12 16.89
CA GLU A 162 -3.14 2.88 17.64
C GLU A 162 -2.28 2.85 18.91
N ARG A 163 -2.96 2.87 20.06
CA ARG A 163 -2.39 2.55 21.39
C ARG A 163 -2.82 1.16 21.79
#